data_3d28e6b4c869e2e59b8a03e764611538
#
_entry.id   3d28e6b4c869e2e59b8a03e764611538
#
_cell.length_a   1.000
_cell.length_b   1.000
_cell.length_c   1.000
_cell.angle_alpha   90.00
_cell.angle_beta   90.00
_cell.angle_gamma   90.00
#
_symmetry.space_group_name_H-M   'P 1'
#
loop_
_entity.id
_entity.type
_entity.pdbx_description
1 polymer ?
#
loop_
_entity_poly.entity_id
_entity_poly.type
_entity_poly.pdbx_seq_one_letter_code
_entity_poly.pdbx_strand_id
1 'polypeptide(L)'
;MGNIFYDIGLIIIVATFLAYLAGMTRQPLVLAYIIGGIIIGPVGFRLISNTNVIMTLAEIGIAFFLFIVGLEMNITKLRRLGKPILLAGLGQIIITFIAGYLVSALFFDKSTAVIISLALTFSSTMIVVKLLSDKREIDTLHGRIIIGILLIQDIVAIFALSFLQSGGLTSFLVASSLVKGILLISVTFFVAIFVIPWLFKFAAKSQELLFISAVAWLFIISIFSSFLGFSFAIGAFIAGISLAQLDYSFEIVSKVRSLRDFFSIIFFVALGMMIIPSIPQNAFTPLVILTIFVVIGNPLIVLVIMGLLGFSKKPAFLTGMGIGQASEFSLILATQAFVIGRISQSALSVVAIITAITLVATSYLIKYDSQIYSKLSRLLSVFEFRKKETYKLAHSVEDHFDAVLFGCDRIGYSILSTFRKLKYKFLVVDFNPEVIHELAGRGISCIYGDFDDAEIMHKINLKKLKLFISTIPDFKANARLIRNVRNTNKSSVIFVTAVTINEALELYEKGADYVIMPHFLGGEHTAYMIEHLKEKGLLETRKRHIEELKNRKLLKQEHPGR
;
A
#
# COMPACT_ATOMS: atom_id res chain seq x y z
N MET A 1 -16.84 -7.53 -39.12
CA MET A 1 -15.89 -8.14 -38.15
C MET A 1 -14.92 -7.04 -37.71
N GLY A 2 -14.99 -6.58 -36.48
CA GLY A 2 -14.03 -5.60 -35.95
C GLY A 2 -12.62 -6.21 -35.95
N ASN A 3 -11.67 -5.46 -36.49
CA ASN A 3 -10.28 -5.92 -36.50
C ASN A 3 -9.72 -5.71 -35.06
N ILE A 4 -9.43 -6.78 -34.33
CA ILE A 4 -8.91 -6.76 -32.94
C ILE A 4 -7.68 -5.85 -32.82
N PHE A 5 -6.83 -5.84 -33.86
CA PHE A 5 -5.65 -4.98 -33.89
C PHE A 5 -6.04 -3.49 -33.87
N TYR A 6 -7.08 -3.13 -34.64
CA TYR A 6 -7.61 -1.77 -34.65
C TYR A 6 -8.21 -1.37 -33.30
N ASP A 7 -9.01 -2.27 -32.71
CA ASP A 7 -9.66 -2.02 -31.41
C ASP A 7 -8.62 -1.82 -30.29
N ILE A 8 -7.61 -2.70 -30.20
CA ILE A 8 -6.52 -2.57 -29.21
C ILE A 8 -5.69 -1.30 -29.48
N GLY A 9 -5.36 -1.02 -30.76
CA GLY A 9 -4.61 0.18 -31.13
C GLY A 9 -5.35 1.45 -30.71
N LEU A 10 -6.66 1.52 -30.97
CA LEU A 10 -7.49 2.65 -30.59
C LEU A 10 -7.57 2.83 -29.06
N ILE A 11 -7.75 1.73 -28.32
CA ILE A 11 -7.72 1.73 -26.84
C ILE A 11 -6.42 2.37 -26.34
N ILE A 12 -5.27 1.88 -26.82
CA ILE A 12 -3.97 2.36 -26.37
C ILE A 12 -3.75 3.83 -26.74
N ILE A 13 -4.10 4.26 -27.96
CA ILE A 13 -3.96 5.64 -28.39
C ILE A 13 -4.78 6.59 -27.51
N VAL A 14 -6.07 6.29 -27.32
CA VAL A 14 -6.96 7.15 -26.52
C VAL A 14 -6.56 7.14 -25.04
N ALA A 15 -6.24 5.97 -24.50
CA ALA A 15 -5.76 5.84 -23.13
C ALA A 15 -4.47 6.64 -22.90
N THR A 16 -3.52 6.57 -23.85
CA THR A 16 -2.26 7.32 -23.76
C THR A 16 -2.51 8.83 -23.81
N PHE A 17 -3.32 9.30 -24.74
CA PHE A 17 -3.64 10.72 -24.86
C PHE A 17 -4.27 11.27 -23.58
N LEU A 18 -5.26 10.57 -23.04
CA LEU A 18 -5.92 10.98 -21.80
C LEU A 18 -5.00 10.83 -20.57
N ALA A 19 -4.10 9.84 -20.57
CA ALA A 19 -3.10 9.68 -19.51
C ALA A 19 -2.11 10.88 -19.48
N TYR A 20 -1.71 11.41 -20.64
CA TYR A 20 -0.93 12.64 -20.71
C TYR A 20 -1.69 13.83 -20.11
N LEU A 21 -2.94 14.01 -20.44
CA LEU A 21 -3.79 15.08 -19.88
C LEU A 21 -3.95 14.92 -18.36
N ALA A 22 -4.20 13.69 -17.89
CA ALA A 22 -4.28 13.39 -16.47
C ALA A 22 -2.95 13.64 -15.75
N GLY A 23 -1.82 13.28 -16.37
CA GLY A 23 -0.49 13.54 -15.83
C GLY A 23 -0.20 15.04 -15.68
N MET A 24 -0.55 15.85 -16.70
CA MET A 24 -0.41 17.31 -16.65
C MET A 24 -1.26 17.95 -15.54
N THR A 25 -2.45 17.41 -15.31
CA THR A 25 -3.37 17.88 -14.26
C THR A 25 -3.15 17.18 -12.91
N ARG A 26 -2.13 16.31 -12.82
CA ARG A 26 -1.81 15.51 -11.62
C ARG A 26 -2.97 14.64 -11.14
N GLN A 27 -3.78 14.13 -12.08
CA GLN A 27 -4.90 13.22 -11.82
C GLN A 27 -4.44 11.76 -11.86
N PRO A 28 -5.16 10.83 -11.19
CA PRO A 28 -4.90 9.41 -11.30
C PRO A 28 -5.09 8.91 -12.74
N LEU A 29 -4.14 8.12 -13.25
CA LEU A 29 -4.20 7.57 -14.62
C LEU A 29 -5.40 6.65 -14.84
N VAL A 30 -5.83 5.94 -13.79
CA VAL A 30 -7.01 5.05 -13.83
C VAL A 30 -8.26 5.80 -14.28
N LEU A 31 -8.45 7.04 -13.80
CA LEU A 31 -9.56 7.90 -14.24
C LEU A 31 -9.51 8.16 -15.74
N ALA A 32 -8.32 8.47 -16.27
CA ALA A 32 -8.12 8.70 -17.69
C ALA A 32 -8.51 7.48 -18.54
N TYR A 33 -8.14 6.28 -18.09
CA TYR A 33 -8.47 5.02 -18.77
C TYR A 33 -9.97 4.74 -18.76
N ILE A 34 -10.65 4.94 -17.63
CA ILE A 34 -12.12 4.78 -17.54
C ILE A 34 -12.84 5.78 -18.45
N ILE A 35 -12.44 7.07 -18.42
CA ILE A 35 -12.98 8.10 -19.30
C ILE A 35 -12.73 7.74 -20.77
N GLY A 36 -11.52 7.24 -21.10
CA GLY A 36 -11.21 6.73 -22.43
C GLY A 36 -12.19 5.67 -22.88
N GLY A 37 -12.51 4.72 -22.00
CA GLY A 37 -13.50 3.69 -22.27
C GLY A 37 -14.91 4.24 -22.50
N ILE A 38 -15.35 5.23 -21.73
CA ILE A 38 -16.64 5.90 -21.94
C ILE A 38 -16.66 6.57 -23.32
N ILE A 39 -15.59 7.26 -23.71
CA ILE A 39 -15.50 8.00 -24.97
C ILE A 39 -15.56 7.07 -26.18
N ILE A 40 -14.77 5.98 -26.21
CA ILE A 40 -14.68 5.08 -27.37
C ILE A 40 -15.75 3.99 -27.34
N GLY A 41 -16.39 3.77 -26.21
CA GLY A 41 -17.37 2.73 -25.97
C GLY A 41 -18.75 3.02 -26.58
N PRO A 42 -19.73 2.13 -26.28
CA PRO A 42 -21.09 2.19 -26.84
C PRO A 42 -21.83 3.48 -26.53
N VAL A 43 -21.40 4.18 -25.53
CA VAL A 43 -22.01 5.40 -25.00
C VAL A 43 -21.47 6.66 -25.65
N GLY A 44 -20.17 6.68 -25.93
CA GLY A 44 -19.50 7.80 -26.57
C GLY A 44 -19.60 7.72 -28.09
N PHE A 45 -18.46 7.72 -28.75
CA PHE A 45 -18.37 7.70 -30.21
C PHE A 45 -18.67 6.34 -30.85
N ARG A 46 -18.92 5.29 -30.08
CA ARG A 46 -19.21 3.92 -30.55
C ARG A 46 -18.15 3.37 -31.52
N LEU A 47 -16.89 3.74 -31.28
CA LEU A 47 -15.78 3.33 -32.15
C LEU A 47 -15.46 1.84 -32.02
N ILE A 48 -15.74 1.26 -30.83
CA ILE A 48 -15.61 -0.17 -30.53
C ILE A 48 -16.99 -0.73 -30.24
N SER A 49 -17.43 -1.64 -31.10
CA SER A 49 -18.75 -2.29 -31.00
C SER A 49 -18.67 -3.72 -30.43
N ASN A 50 -17.54 -4.40 -30.63
CA ASN A 50 -17.34 -5.77 -30.14
C ASN A 50 -16.66 -5.76 -28.79
N THR A 51 -17.45 -5.68 -27.73
CA THR A 51 -16.96 -5.65 -26.33
C THR A 51 -16.48 -7.01 -25.84
N ASN A 52 -16.88 -8.13 -26.45
CA ASN A 52 -16.57 -9.48 -25.94
C ASN A 52 -15.06 -9.77 -25.94
N VAL A 53 -14.36 -9.41 -27.02
CA VAL A 53 -12.91 -9.62 -27.11
C VAL A 53 -12.17 -8.77 -26.09
N ILE A 54 -12.61 -7.51 -25.92
CA ILE A 54 -12.02 -6.59 -24.95
C ILE A 54 -12.23 -7.09 -23.53
N MET A 55 -13.40 -7.69 -23.23
CA MET A 55 -13.67 -8.32 -21.95
C MET A 55 -12.75 -9.51 -21.68
N THR A 56 -12.50 -10.37 -22.68
CA THR A 56 -11.54 -11.48 -22.53
C THR A 56 -10.12 -10.97 -22.25
N LEU A 57 -9.68 -9.91 -22.93
CA LEU A 57 -8.39 -9.28 -22.65
C LEU A 57 -8.33 -8.64 -21.25
N ALA A 58 -9.45 -8.07 -20.81
CA ALA A 58 -9.58 -7.53 -19.45
C ALA A 58 -9.48 -8.66 -18.39
N GLU A 59 -10.08 -9.83 -18.61
CA GLU A 59 -9.96 -11.01 -17.74
C GLU A 59 -8.49 -11.49 -17.65
N ILE A 60 -7.77 -11.50 -18.77
CA ILE A 60 -6.33 -11.80 -18.77
C ILE A 60 -5.59 -10.75 -17.92
N GLY A 61 -5.96 -9.47 -18.06
CA GLY A 61 -5.39 -8.39 -17.23
C GLY A 61 -5.58 -8.59 -15.75
N ILE A 62 -6.79 -9.00 -15.34
CA ILE A 62 -7.11 -9.35 -13.96
C ILE A 62 -6.24 -10.51 -13.47
N ALA A 63 -6.05 -11.55 -14.30
CA ALA A 63 -5.22 -12.69 -13.94
C ALA A 63 -3.75 -12.27 -13.71
N PHE A 64 -3.17 -11.47 -14.61
CA PHE A 64 -1.82 -10.93 -14.41
C PHE A 64 -1.72 -10.03 -13.18
N PHE A 65 -2.73 -9.20 -12.95
CA PHE A 65 -2.80 -8.35 -11.76
C PHE A 65 -2.76 -9.17 -10.48
N LEU A 66 -3.65 -10.16 -10.35
CA LEU A 66 -3.74 -11.01 -9.17
C LEU A 66 -2.53 -11.91 -8.98
N PHE A 67 -1.92 -12.35 -10.08
CA PHE A 67 -0.67 -13.11 -10.03
C PHE A 67 0.46 -12.28 -9.39
N ILE A 68 0.59 -11.00 -9.76
CA ILE A 68 1.58 -10.12 -9.13
C ILE A 68 1.24 -9.84 -7.68
N VAL A 69 -0.02 -9.57 -7.35
CA VAL A 69 -0.45 -9.42 -5.95
C VAL A 69 -0.06 -10.66 -5.15
N GLY A 70 -0.28 -11.86 -5.71
CA GLY A 70 0.17 -13.11 -5.10
C GLY A 70 1.68 -13.20 -4.94
N LEU A 71 2.47 -12.85 -5.96
CA LEU A 71 3.94 -12.83 -5.93
C LEU A 71 4.52 -11.85 -4.90
N GLU A 72 3.92 -10.69 -4.77
CA GLU A 72 4.33 -9.65 -3.82
C GLU A 72 3.86 -9.97 -2.39
N MET A 73 2.96 -10.96 -2.22
CA MET A 73 2.39 -11.33 -0.93
C MET A 73 3.41 -12.08 -0.06
N ASN A 74 3.90 -11.42 0.95
CA ASN A 74 4.83 -12.02 1.90
C ASN A 74 4.09 -12.58 3.11
N ILE A 75 3.82 -13.90 3.10
CA ILE A 75 3.12 -14.63 4.19
C ILE A 75 3.83 -14.44 5.54
N THR A 76 5.16 -14.31 5.53
CA THR A 76 5.95 -14.06 6.75
C THR A 76 5.67 -12.66 7.32
N LYS A 77 5.52 -11.65 6.44
CA LYS A 77 5.08 -10.31 6.85
C LYS A 77 3.66 -10.34 7.39
N LEU A 78 2.75 -11.08 6.75
CA LEU A 78 1.37 -11.25 7.20
C LEU A 78 1.30 -11.83 8.63
N ARG A 79 2.10 -12.87 8.93
CA ARG A 79 2.21 -13.42 10.31
C ARG A 79 2.75 -12.41 11.32
N ARG A 80 3.57 -11.45 10.90
CA ARG A 80 4.15 -10.40 11.77
C ARG A 80 3.22 -9.21 12.00
N LEU A 81 2.13 -9.06 11.21
CA LEU A 81 1.19 -7.95 11.35
C LEU A 81 0.52 -7.85 12.73
N GLY A 82 0.55 -8.92 13.50
CA GLY A 82 0.04 -8.95 14.85
C GLY A 82 -1.51 -8.98 14.93
N LYS A 83 -2.01 -9.41 16.07
CA LYS A 83 -3.45 -9.52 16.34
C LYS A 83 -4.24 -8.23 16.11
N PRO A 84 -3.73 -7.01 16.45
CA PRO A 84 -4.50 -5.78 16.27
C PRO A 84 -4.84 -5.47 14.80
N ILE A 85 -3.92 -5.71 13.87
CA ILE A 85 -4.14 -5.43 12.44
C ILE A 85 -5.11 -6.43 11.84
N LEU A 86 -5.00 -7.71 12.23
CA LEU A 86 -5.96 -8.73 11.83
C LEU A 86 -7.38 -8.37 12.32
N LEU A 87 -7.52 -7.96 13.57
CA LEU A 87 -8.80 -7.54 14.13
C LEU A 87 -9.33 -6.26 13.44
N ALA A 88 -8.45 -5.32 13.11
CA ALA A 88 -8.83 -4.11 12.38
C ALA A 88 -9.36 -4.44 10.98
N GLY A 89 -8.68 -5.31 10.23
CA GLY A 89 -9.09 -5.72 8.89
C GLY A 89 -10.40 -6.51 8.88
N LEU A 90 -10.51 -7.56 9.70
CA LEU A 90 -11.75 -8.34 9.79
C LEU A 90 -12.91 -7.50 10.34
N GLY A 91 -12.66 -6.68 11.36
CA GLY A 91 -13.66 -5.78 11.93
C GLY A 91 -14.17 -4.76 10.91
N GLN A 92 -13.26 -4.17 10.11
CA GLN A 92 -13.63 -3.26 9.04
C GLN A 92 -14.50 -3.98 7.99
N ILE A 93 -14.11 -5.15 7.52
CA ILE A 93 -14.88 -5.92 6.54
C ILE A 93 -16.28 -6.19 7.06
N ILE A 94 -16.42 -6.72 8.26
CA ILE A 94 -17.71 -7.10 8.85
C ILE A 94 -18.59 -5.87 9.05
N ILE A 95 -18.08 -4.82 9.68
CA ILE A 95 -18.88 -3.64 10.02
C ILE A 95 -19.24 -2.86 8.75
N THR A 96 -18.32 -2.71 7.80
CA THR A 96 -18.61 -2.06 6.51
C THR A 96 -19.63 -2.84 5.70
N PHE A 97 -19.51 -4.18 5.65
CA PHE A 97 -20.49 -5.03 4.98
C PHE A 97 -21.90 -4.87 5.58
N ILE A 98 -22.03 -4.94 6.92
CA ILE A 98 -23.31 -4.78 7.60
C ILE A 98 -23.89 -3.38 7.38
N ALA A 99 -23.10 -2.33 7.58
CA ALA A 99 -23.53 -0.96 7.37
C ALA A 99 -23.89 -0.69 5.90
N GLY A 100 -23.05 -1.17 4.98
CA GLY A 100 -23.30 -1.10 3.54
C GLY A 100 -24.57 -1.84 3.12
N TYR A 101 -24.84 -3.02 3.72
CA TYR A 101 -26.07 -3.74 3.48
C TYR A 101 -27.31 -2.96 3.96
N LEU A 102 -27.27 -2.41 5.16
CA LEU A 102 -28.37 -1.63 5.69
C LEU A 102 -28.69 -0.41 4.82
N VAL A 103 -27.65 0.28 4.31
CA VAL A 103 -27.83 1.42 3.41
C VAL A 103 -28.30 0.97 2.02
N SER A 104 -27.71 -0.10 1.46
CA SER A 104 -28.05 -0.59 0.12
C SER A 104 -29.46 -1.19 0.06
N ALA A 105 -29.91 -1.85 1.14
CA ALA A 105 -31.26 -2.44 1.24
C ALA A 105 -32.40 -1.40 1.25
N LEU A 106 -32.10 -0.12 1.44
CA LEU A 106 -33.09 0.97 1.28
C LEU A 106 -33.45 1.21 -0.19
N PHE A 107 -32.60 0.79 -1.13
CA PHE A 107 -32.71 1.14 -2.54
C PHE A 107 -32.78 -0.06 -3.48
N PHE A 108 -32.29 -1.21 -3.04
CA PHE A 108 -32.18 -2.42 -3.84
C PHE A 108 -32.81 -3.61 -3.13
N ASP A 109 -33.19 -4.62 -3.91
CA ASP A 109 -33.62 -5.89 -3.36
C ASP A 109 -32.51 -6.58 -2.54
N LYS A 110 -32.87 -7.48 -1.67
CA LYS A 110 -31.96 -8.12 -0.71
C LYS A 110 -30.73 -8.76 -1.38
N SER A 111 -30.93 -9.43 -2.53
CA SER A 111 -29.82 -10.07 -3.25
C SER A 111 -28.83 -9.06 -3.81
N THR A 112 -29.34 -8.03 -4.48
CA THR A 112 -28.53 -6.93 -5.03
C THR A 112 -27.84 -6.14 -3.92
N ALA A 113 -28.55 -5.88 -2.81
CA ALA A 113 -27.99 -5.16 -1.66
C ALA A 113 -26.80 -5.91 -1.02
N VAL A 114 -26.85 -7.24 -0.92
CA VAL A 114 -25.73 -8.06 -0.44
C VAL A 114 -24.51 -7.90 -1.36
N ILE A 115 -24.71 -7.95 -2.67
CA ILE A 115 -23.61 -7.87 -3.65
C ILE A 115 -23.00 -6.47 -3.65
N ILE A 116 -23.83 -5.43 -3.63
CA ILE A 116 -23.36 -4.03 -3.56
C ILE A 116 -22.58 -3.79 -2.26
N SER A 117 -23.11 -4.21 -1.11
CA SER A 117 -22.44 -4.01 0.17
C SER A 117 -21.09 -4.72 0.22
N LEU A 118 -21.03 -5.94 -0.32
CA LEU A 118 -19.78 -6.69 -0.42
C LEU A 118 -18.78 -5.98 -1.35
N ALA A 119 -19.24 -5.48 -2.50
CA ALA A 119 -18.43 -4.71 -3.40
C ALA A 119 -17.87 -3.43 -2.76
N LEU A 120 -18.67 -2.70 -1.96
CA LEU A 120 -18.26 -1.47 -1.30
C LEU A 120 -17.36 -1.69 -0.07
N THR A 121 -17.18 -2.93 0.36
CA THR A 121 -16.36 -3.28 1.52
C THR A 121 -14.86 -3.29 1.19
N PHE A 122 -14.50 -3.59 -0.05
CA PHE A 122 -13.11 -3.73 -0.47
C PHE A 122 -12.52 -2.43 -0.98
N SER A 123 -11.27 -2.17 -0.62
CA SER A 123 -10.53 -0.96 -1.02
C SER A 123 -9.36 -1.32 -1.95
N SER A 124 -8.97 -0.39 -2.84
CA SER A 124 -7.92 -0.64 -3.83
C SER A 124 -6.52 -0.69 -3.23
N THR A 125 -5.90 -1.85 -3.30
CA THR A 125 -4.53 -2.07 -2.83
C THR A 125 -3.52 -1.35 -3.72
N MET A 126 -3.69 -1.42 -5.04
CA MET A 126 -2.72 -0.87 -6.00
C MET A 126 -2.57 0.65 -5.86
N ILE A 127 -3.70 1.38 -5.82
CA ILE A 127 -3.68 2.85 -5.77
C ILE A 127 -3.14 3.33 -4.43
N VAL A 128 -3.56 2.71 -3.33
CA VAL A 128 -3.15 3.11 -1.98
C VAL A 128 -1.66 2.86 -1.77
N VAL A 129 -1.16 1.68 -2.14
CA VAL A 129 0.27 1.37 -2.03
C VAL A 129 1.12 2.32 -2.87
N LYS A 130 0.66 2.66 -4.09
CA LYS A 130 1.33 3.66 -4.93
C LYS A 130 1.38 5.03 -4.25
N LEU A 131 0.25 5.53 -3.75
CA LEU A 131 0.17 6.84 -3.10
C LEU A 131 1.03 6.90 -1.82
N LEU A 132 1.02 5.83 -1.01
CA LEU A 132 1.90 5.72 0.16
C LEU A 132 3.38 5.67 -0.23
N SER A 133 3.70 4.99 -1.35
CA SER A 133 5.07 4.95 -1.90
C SER A 133 5.53 6.33 -2.35
N ASP A 134 4.69 7.05 -3.09
CA ASP A 134 4.96 8.41 -3.57
C ASP A 134 5.17 9.39 -2.40
N LYS A 135 4.44 9.19 -1.28
CA LYS A 135 4.60 9.95 -0.04
C LYS A 135 5.74 9.43 0.86
N ARG A 136 6.37 8.30 0.53
CA ARG A 136 7.36 7.58 1.36
C ARG A 136 6.83 7.16 2.74
N GLU A 137 5.55 6.82 2.81
CA GLU A 137 4.85 6.48 4.05
C GLU A 137 4.56 4.97 4.22
N ILE A 138 5.05 4.11 3.31
CA ILE A 138 4.84 2.65 3.36
C ILE A 138 5.30 2.04 4.69
N ASP A 139 6.44 2.47 5.22
CA ASP A 139 7.03 1.93 6.43
C ASP A 139 6.53 2.60 7.72
N THR A 140 5.68 3.62 7.61
CA THR A 140 5.02 4.24 8.77
C THR A 140 4.03 3.29 9.44
N LEU A 141 3.61 3.57 10.68
CA LEU A 141 2.62 2.75 11.37
C LEU A 141 1.31 2.67 10.58
N HIS A 142 0.76 3.81 10.16
CA HIS A 142 -0.46 3.83 9.38
C HIS A 142 -0.29 3.14 8.02
N GLY A 143 0.83 3.33 7.31
CA GLY A 143 1.12 2.65 6.05
C GLY A 143 1.12 1.13 6.20
N ARG A 144 1.78 0.60 7.24
CA ARG A 144 1.80 -0.84 7.54
C ARG A 144 0.42 -1.38 7.92
N ILE A 145 -0.37 -0.62 8.69
CA ILE A 145 -1.73 -1.00 9.07
C ILE A 145 -2.62 -1.03 7.82
N ILE A 146 -2.56 0.00 6.98
CA ILE A 146 -3.30 0.07 5.71
C ILE A 146 -2.98 -1.16 4.86
N ILE A 147 -1.71 -1.42 4.59
CA ILE A 147 -1.28 -2.58 3.78
C ILE A 147 -1.78 -3.88 4.40
N GLY A 148 -1.72 -4.01 5.73
CA GLY A 148 -2.20 -5.19 6.42
C GLY A 148 -3.72 -5.38 6.27
N ILE A 149 -4.52 -4.33 6.40
CA ILE A 149 -5.98 -4.38 6.19
C ILE A 149 -6.29 -4.73 4.73
N LEU A 150 -5.62 -4.09 3.76
CA LEU A 150 -5.81 -4.34 2.34
C LEU A 150 -5.48 -5.79 1.97
N LEU A 151 -4.40 -6.37 2.49
CA LEU A 151 -4.06 -7.78 2.28
C LEU A 151 -5.15 -8.72 2.81
N ILE A 152 -5.76 -8.41 3.95
CA ILE A 152 -6.86 -9.19 4.52
C ILE A 152 -8.10 -9.05 3.63
N GLN A 153 -8.40 -7.82 3.16
CA GLN A 153 -9.50 -7.56 2.23
C GLN A 153 -9.33 -8.35 0.93
N ASP A 154 -8.13 -8.37 0.32
CA ASP A 154 -7.85 -9.09 -0.92
C ASP A 154 -8.12 -10.59 -0.76
N ILE A 155 -7.70 -11.19 0.36
CA ILE A 155 -7.98 -12.59 0.66
C ILE A 155 -9.49 -12.83 0.76
N VAL A 156 -10.21 -11.98 1.51
CA VAL A 156 -11.65 -12.12 1.68
C VAL A 156 -12.40 -11.88 0.37
N ALA A 157 -11.93 -10.93 -0.47
CA ALA A 157 -12.51 -10.66 -1.79
C ALA A 157 -12.43 -11.88 -2.71
N ILE A 158 -11.32 -12.61 -2.68
CA ILE A 158 -11.13 -13.83 -3.46
C ILE A 158 -12.09 -14.91 -2.99
N PHE A 159 -12.27 -15.10 -1.67
CA PHE A 159 -13.27 -16.03 -1.15
C PHE A 159 -14.69 -15.60 -1.52
N ALA A 160 -15.00 -14.30 -1.48
CA ALA A 160 -16.29 -13.76 -1.88
C ALA A 160 -16.61 -14.02 -3.36
N LEU A 161 -15.62 -13.84 -4.25
CA LEU A 161 -15.73 -14.15 -5.67
C LEU A 161 -15.98 -15.65 -5.89
N SER A 162 -15.24 -16.50 -5.19
CA SER A 162 -15.43 -17.96 -5.24
C SER A 162 -16.83 -18.37 -4.82
N PHE A 163 -17.32 -17.77 -3.74
CA PHE A 163 -18.64 -18.03 -3.19
C PHE A 163 -19.78 -17.57 -4.13
N LEU A 164 -19.60 -16.42 -4.78
CA LEU A 164 -20.58 -15.88 -5.72
C LEU A 164 -20.83 -16.85 -6.90
N GLN A 165 -19.77 -17.53 -7.36
CA GLN A 165 -19.83 -18.48 -8.48
C GLN A 165 -20.43 -19.84 -8.11
N SER A 166 -20.37 -20.24 -6.86
CA SER A 166 -20.84 -21.57 -6.42
C SER A 166 -22.37 -21.75 -6.38
N GLY A 167 -23.15 -20.74 -6.77
CA GLY A 167 -24.59 -20.87 -7.03
C GLY A 167 -25.52 -20.94 -5.82
N GLY A 168 -25.04 -20.90 -4.57
CA GLY A 168 -25.91 -20.86 -3.39
C GLY A 168 -25.36 -21.51 -2.12
N LEU A 169 -26.07 -21.30 -1.00
CA LEU A 169 -25.74 -21.70 0.37
C LEU A 169 -26.20 -23.12 0.75
N THR A 170 -26.36 -24.03 -0.18
CA THR A 170 -26.63 -25.42 0.28
C THR A 170 -25.37 -25.98 0.93
N SER A 171 -25.50 -26.56 2.10
CA SER A 171 -24.38 -27.13 2.88
C SER A 171 -23.50 -28.08 2.07
N PHE A 172 -24.09 -28.81 1.13
CA PHE A 172 -23.39 -29.72 0.22
C PHE A 172 -22.49 -28.93 -0.79
N LEU A 173 -22.99 -27.83 -1.37
CA LEU A 173 -22.21 -27.00 -2.32
C LEU A 173 -21.06 -26.29 -1.61
N VAL A 174 -21.28 -25.82 -0.40
CA VAL A 174 -20.22 -25.21 0.42
C VAL A 174 -19.13 -26.23 0.76
N ALA A 175 -19.51 -27.42 1.22
CA ALA A 175 -18.56 -28.50 1.52
C ALA A 175 -17.79 -28.94 0.27
N SER A 176 -18.45 -29.09 -0.87
CA SER A 176 -17.82 -29.41 -2.16
C SER A 176 -16.82 -28.34 -2.59
N SER A 177 -17.19 -27.05 -2.47
CA SER A 177 -16.30 -25.92 -2.81
C SER A 177 -15.09 -25.86 -1.88
N LEU A 178 -15.25 -26.13 -0.59
CA LEU A 178 -14.14 -26.23 0.36
C LEU A 178 -13.16 -27.35 0.00
N VAL A 179 -13.67 -28.55 -0.32
CA VAL A 179 -12.84 -29.69 -0.74
C VAL A 179 -12.07 -29.36 -2.02
N LYS A 180 -12.74 -28.78 -3.02
CA LYS A 180 -12.11 -28.35 -4.27
C LYS A 180 -11.07 -27.26 -4.05
N GLY A 181 -11.34 -26.28 -3.17
CA GLY A 181 -10.40 -25.24 -2.80
C GLY A 181 -9.15 -25.77 -2.10
N ILE A 182 -9.34 -26.70 -1.15
CA ILE A 182 -8.23 -27.40 -0.49
C ILE A 182 -7.42 -28.21 -1.52
N LEU A 183 -8.06 -28.88 -2.46
CA LEU A 183 -7.41 -29.61 -3.53
C LEU A 183 -6.57 -28.68 -4.40
N LEU A 184 -7.13 -27.55 -4.84
CA LEU A 184 -6.43 -26.54 -5.63
C LEU A 184 -5.16 -26.04 -4.91
N ILE A 185 -5.31 -25.63 -3.65
CA ILE A 185 -4.19 -25.16 -2.83
C ILE A 185 -3.16 -26.28 -2.63
N SER A 186 -3.59 -27.47 -2.21
CA SER A 186 -2.67 -28.58 -1.91
C SER A 186 -1.87 -29.00 -3.14
N VAL A 187 -2.51 -29.18 -4.30
CA VAL A 187 -1.83 -29.56 -5.54
C VAL A 187 -0.86 -28.46 -5.98
N THR A 188 -1.29 -27.19 -5.96
CA THR A 188 -0.44 -26.07 -6.36
C THR A 188 0.80 -25.97 -5.47
N PHE A 189 0.64 -26.01 -4.15
CA PHE A 189 1.78 -25.92 -3.23
C PHE A 189 2.64 -27.20 -3.25
N PHE A 190 2.08 -28.35 -3.47
CA PHE A 190 2.86 -29.58 -3.66
C PHE A 190 3.80 -29.43 -4.87
N VAL A 191 3.28 -29.03 -6.02
CA VAL A 191 4.11 -28.81 -7.22
C VAL A 191 5.10 -27.64 -7.00
N ALA A 192 4.67 -26.56 -6.33
CA ALA A 192 5.51 -25.41 -6.04
C ALA A 192 6.71 -25.76 -5.14
N ILE A 193 6.56 -26.71 -4.21
CA ILE A 193 7.64 -27.12 -3.30
C ILE A 193 8.59 -28.13 -3.95
N PHE A 194 8.05 -29.10 -4.69
CA PHE A 194 8.85 -30.24 -5.17
C PHE A 194 9.32 -30.09 -6.62
N VAL A 195 8.54 -29.46 -7.50
CA VAL A 195 8.83 -29.39 -8.95
C VAL A 195 9.38 -28.02 -9.35
N ILE A 196 8.74 -26.94 -8.90
CA ILE A 196 9.05 -25.57 -9.32
C ILE A 196 10.51 -25.17 -9.01
N PRO A 197 11.12 -25.46 -7.84
CA PRO A 197 12.48 -25.05 -7.56
C PRO A 197 13.50 -25.65 -8.56
N TRP A 198 13.30 -26.90 -8.97
CA TRP A 198 14.16 -27.57 -9.97
C TRP A 198 13.98 -26.93 -11.35
N LEU A 199 12.71 -26.70 -11.77
CA LEU A 199 12.39 -26.09 -13.06
C LEU A 199 12.90 -24.66 -13.15
N PHE A 200 12.66 -23.85 -12.12
CA PHE A 200 13.04 -22.44 -12.10
C PHE A 200 14.54 -22.23 -11.90
N LYS A 201 15.25 -23.14 -11.27
CA LYS A 201 16.72 -23.13 -11.24
C LYS A 201 17.31 -23.26 -12.64
N PHE A 202 16.69 -24.06 -13.51
CA PHE A 202 17.08 -24.18 -14.91
C PHE A 202 16.65 -22.92 -15.69
N ALA A 203 15.42 -22.46 -15.50
CA ALA A 203 14.86 -21.28 -16.16
C ALA A 203 15.62 -19.99 -15.83
N ALA A 204 16.15 -19.87 -14.61
CA ALA A 204 16.92 -18.70 -14.16
C ALA A 204 18.23 -18.46 -14.93
N LYS A 205 18.67 -19.40 -15.74
CA LYS A 205 19.82 -19.21 -16.64
C LYS A 205 19.53 -18.23 -17.79
N SER A 206 18.25 -18.00 -18.11
CA SER A 206 17.78 -17.05 -19.11
C SER A 206 16.60 -16.24 -18.56
N GLN A 207 16.71 -14.92 -18.64
CA GLN A 207 15.60 -14.04 -18.21
C GLN A 207 14.31 -14.27 -18.99
N GLU A 208 14.41 -14.61 -20.27
CA GLU A 208 13.29 -14.94 -21.13
C GLU A 208 12.61 -16.24 -20.68
N LEU A 209 13.41 -17.28 -20.44
CA LEU A 209 12.89 -18.58 -20.00
C LEU A 209 12.25 -18.48 -18.61
N LEU A 210 12.83 -17.70 -17.70
CA LEU A 210 12.27 -17.44 -16.38
C LEU A 210 10.88 -16.77 -16.48
N PHE A 211 10.77 -15.74 -17.33
CA PHE A 211 9.52 -15.03 -17.56
C PHE A 211 8.45 -15.96 -18.17
N ILE A 212 8.76 -16.67 -19.26
CA ILE A 212 7.81 -17.58 -19.92
C ILE A 212 7.37 -18.69 -18.96
N SER A 213 8.29 -19.23 -18.15
CA SER A 213 7.98 -20.27 -17.16
C SER A 213 7.00 -19.75 -16.09
N ALA A 214 7.18 -18.52 -15.62
CA ALA A 214 6.26 -17.90 -14.66
C ALA A 214 4.87 -17.65 -15.25
N VAL A 215 4.81 -17.19 -16.50
CA VAL A 215 3.55 -16.99 -17.24
C VAL A 215 2.85 -18.32 -17.52
N ALA A 216 3.61 -19.35 -17.93
CA ALA A 216 3.06 -20.69 -18.12
C ALA A 216 2.48 -21.26 -16.81
N TRP A 217 3.17 -21.07 -15.69
CA TRP A 217 2.67 -21.47 -14.37
C TRP A 217 1.38 -20.75 -13.99
N LEU A 218 1.32 -19.43 -14.21
CA LEU A 218 0.08 -18.65 -14.05
C LEU A 218 -1.08 -19.31 -14.81
N PHE A 219 -0.92 -19.58 -16.11
CA PHE A 219 -1.97 -20.16 -16.92
C PHE A 219 -2.33 -21.59 -16.51
N ILE A 220 -1.34 -22.44 -16.18
CA ILE A 220 -1.58 -23.82 -15.73
C ILE A 220 -2.50 -23.80 -14.49
N ILE A 221 -2.18 -23.02 -13.48
CA ILE A 221 -2.98 -22.99 -12.25
C ILE A 221 -4.31 -22.28 -12.46
N SER A 222 -4.37 -21.23 -13.29
CA SER A 222 -5.64 -20.56 -13.65
C SER A 222 -6.59 -21.51 -14.37
N ILE A 223 -6.11 -22.28 -15.33
CA ILE A 223 -6.90 -23.31 -16.06
C ILE A 223 -7.35 -24.41 -15.07
N PHE A 224 -6.43 -24.89 -14.23
CA PHE A 224 -6.77 -25.90 -13.22
C PHE A 224 -7.82 -25.40 -12.23
N SER A 225 -7.73 -24.13 -11.81
CA SER A 225 -8.75 -23.46 -10.99
C SER A 225 -10.12 -23.46 -11.68
N SER A 226 -10.14 -23.14 -12.98
CA SER A 226 -11.38 -23.13 -13.78
C SER A 226 -12.01 -24.53 -13.89
N PHE A 227 -11.21 -25.59 -14.07
CA PHE A 227 -11.72 -26.98 -14.05
C PHE A 227 -12.37 -27.37 -12.72
N LEU A 228 -11.91 -26.80 -11.62
CA LEU A 228 -12.50 -27.02 -10.30
C LEU A 228 -13.75 -26.16 -10.06
N GLY A 229 -14.10 -25.27 -10.99
CA GLY A 229 -15.26 -24.38 -10.90
C GLY A 229 -14.97 -23.06 -10.17
N PHE A 230 -13.72 -22.68 -10.04
CA PHE A 230 -13.30 -21.36 -9.55
C PHE A 230 -12.96 -20.43 -10.73
N SER A 231 -12.80 -19.11 -10.46
CA SER A 231 -12.37 -18.17 -11.51
C SER A 231 -10.90 -18.35 -11.89
N PHE A 232 -10.55 -17.94 -13.12
CA PHE A 232 -9.14 -17.81 -13.54
C PHE A 232 -8.34 -16.92 -12.61
N ALA A 233 -8.97 -15.88 -12.09
CA ALA A 233 -8.41 -14.91 -11.17
C ALA A 233 -7.89 -15.53 -9.86
N ILE A 234 -8.66 -16.44 -9.27
CA ILE A 234 -8.27 -17.21 -8.07
C ILE A 234 -7.05 -18.08 -8.34
N GLY A 235 -7.06 -18.78 -9.48
CA GLY A 235 -5.92 -19.59 -9.90
C GLY A 235 -4.65 -18.78 -10.07
N ALA A 236 -4.75 -17.63 -10.73
CA ALA A 236 -3.64 -16.71 -10.93
C ALA A 236 -3.06 -16.21 -9.59
N PHE A 237 -3.91 -15.85 -8.64
CA PHE A 237 -3.47 -15.43 -7.31
C PHE A 237 -2.74 -16.54 -6.54
N ILE A 238 -3.29 -17.76 -6.53
CA ILE A 238 -2.65 -18.92 -5.88
C ILE A 238 -1.33 -19.27 -6.56
N ALA A 239 -1.25 -19.20 -7.90
CA ALA A 239 -0.02 -19.35 -8.65
C ALA A 239 1.03 -18.32 -8.21
N GLY A 240 0.64 -17.05 -8.05
CA GLY A 240 1.50 -15.97 -7.57
C GLY A 240 2.05 -16.24 -6.17
N ILE A 241 1.17 -16.57 -5.21
CA ILE A 241 1.59 -16.89 -3.83
C ILE A 241 2.56 -18.08 -3.81
N SER A 242 2.32 -19.09 -4.64
CA SER A 242 3.16 -20.28 -4.69
C SER A 242 4.59 -20.01 -5.15
N LEU A 243 4.81 -18.97 -5.96
CA LEU A 243 6.14 -18.52 -6.40
C LEU A 243 6.75 -17.41 -5.53
N ALA A 244 5.98 -16.82 -4.61
CA ALA A 244 6.40 -15.66 -3.81
C ALA A 244 7.63 -15.90 -2.92
N GLN A 245 7.92 -17.16 -2.58
CA GLN A 245 9.05 -17.55 -1.73
C GLN A 245 10.29 -17.99 -2.53
N LEU A 246 10.23 -18.00 -3.86
CA LEU A 246 11.39 -18.31 -4.68
C LEU A 246 12.41 -17.17 -4.65
N ASP A 247 13.70 -17.54 -4.72
CA ASP A 247 14.80 -16.57 -4.81
C ASP A 247 14.69 -15.64 -6.03
N TYR A 248 14.00 -16.08 -7.06
CA TYR A 248 13.80 -15.37 -8.34
C TYR A 248 12.50 -14.57 -8.40
N SER A 249 11.73 -14.49 -7.31
CA SER A 249 10.41 -13.83 -7.30
C SER A 249 10.49 -12.36 -7.71
N PHE A 250 11.56 -11.66 -7.33
CA PHE A 250 11.78 -10.26 -7.67
C PHE A 250 11.97 -10.04 -9.19
N GLU A 251 12.78 -10.89 -9.83
CA GLU A 251 12.99 -10.85 -11.29
C GLU A 251 11.68 -11.14 -12.03
N ILE A 252 10.90 -12.12 -11.57
CA ILE A 252 9.61 -12.47 -12.13
C ILE A 252 8.66 -11.28 -12.05
N VAL A 253 8.51 -10.65 -10.87
CA VAL A 253 7.69 -9.47 -10.68
C VAL A 253 8.10 -8.35 -11.62
N SER A 254 9.40 -8.07 -11.73
CA SER A 254 9.92 -7.00 -12.60
C SER A 254 9.52 -7.19 -14.07
N LYS A 255 9.52 -8.41 -14.58
CA LYS A 255 9.16 -8.72 -15.97
C LYS A 255 7.66 -8.78 -16.20
N VAL A 256 6.92 -9.39 -15.29
CA VAL A 256 5.45 -9.52 -15.41
C VAL A 256 4.73 -8.18 -15.19
N ARG A 257 5.34 -7.25 -14.45
CA ARG A 257 4.76 -5.92 -14.17
C ARG A 257 4.39 -5.15 -15.43
N SER A 258 5.22 -5.18 -16.46
CA SER A 258 4.92 -4.50 -17.72
C SER A 258 3.69 -5.07 -18.42
N LEU A 259 3.49 -6.39 -18.39
CA LEU A 259 2.28 -7.02 -18.93
C LEU A 259 1.05 -6.69 -18.09
N ARG A 260 1.18 -6.72 -16.77
CA ARG A 260 0.09 -6.29 -15.89
C ARG A 260 -0.34 -4.87 -16.22
N ASP A 261 0.61 -3.93 -16.36
CA ASP A 261 0.30 -2.53 -16.61
C ASP A 261 -0.40 -2.37 -17.98
N PHE A 262 0.06 -3.06 -19.00
CA PHE A 262 -0.57 -3.08 -20.32
C PHE A 262 -2.01 -3.60 -20.28
N PHE A 263 -2.23 -4.78 -19.69
CA PHE A 263 -3.56 -5.36 -19.59
C PHE A 263 -4.47 -4.61 -18.62
N SER A 264 -3.91 -3.97 -17.58
CA SER A 264 -4.69 -3.11 -16.68
C SER A 264 -5.27 -1.90 -17.39
N ILE A 265 -4.55 -1.30 -18.36
CA ILE A 265 -5.09 -0.23 -19.20
C ILE A 265 -6.32 -0.74 -19.95
N ILE A 266 -6.22 -1.91 -20.60
CA ILE A 266 -7.33 -2.53 -21.34
C ILE A 266 -8.52 -2.80 -20.41
N PHE A 267 -8.25 -3.32 -19.19
CA PHE A 267 -9.27 -3.58 -18.20
C PHE A 267 -10.03 -2.31 -17.78
N PHE A 268 -9.32 -1.23 -17.44
CA PHE A 268 -9.99 0.01 -17.02
C PHE A 268 -10.74 0.68 -18.18
N VAL A 269 -10.23 0.57 -19.42
CA VAL A 269 -10.94 1.04 -20.60
C VAL A 269 -12.20 0.18 -20.84
N ALA A 270 -12.09 -1.16 -20.77
CA ALA A 270 -13.22 -2.06 -20.87
C ALA A 270 -14.30 -1.74 -19.84
N LEU A 271 -13.89 -1.47 -18.61
CA LEU A 271 -14.78 -1.01 -17.55
C LEU A 271 -15.51 0.28 -17.93
N GLY A 272 -14.79 1.29 -18.44
CA GLY A 272 -15.38 2.53 -18.91
C GLY A 272 -16.42 2.30 -20.01
N MET A 273 -16.16 1.33 -20.92
CA MET A 273 -17.11 0.95 -21.99
C MET A 273 -18.38 0.29 -21.45
N MET A 274 -18.35 -0.32 -20.27
CA MET A 274 -19.52 -0.95 -19.63
C MET A 274 -20.41 0.05 -18.88
N ILE A 275 -19.90 1.24 -18.58
CA ILE A 275 -20.69 2.27 -17.92
C ILE A 275 -21.77 2.78 -18.85
N ILE A 276 -23.03 2.67 -18.44
CA ILE A 276 -24.17 3.21 -19.16
C ILE A 276 -24.49 4.59 -18.59
N PRO A 277 -24.57 5.65 -19.40
CA PRO A 277 -24.91 7.00 -18.94
C PRO A 277 -26.35 7.18 -18.50
N SER A 278 -27.24 6.34 -19.01
CA SER A 278 -28.63 6.37 -18.56
C SER A 278 -28.71 5.75 -17.15
N ILE A 279 -28.22 6.49 -16.14
CA ILE A 279 -28.57 6.20 -14.76
C ILE A 279 -30.07 6.44 -14.67
N PRO A 280 -30.91 5.42 -14.39
CA PRO A 280 -32.31 5.65 -14.14
C PRO A 280 -32.43 6.74 -13.07
N GLN A 281 -33.42 7.65 -13.21
CA GLN A 281 -33.60 8.73 -12.22
C GLN A 281 -33.63 8.20 -10.78
N ASN A 282 -34.15 7.00 -10.60
CA ASN A 282 -34.21 6.28 -9.32
C ASN A 282 -32.82 5.81 -8.79
N ALA A 283 -31.77 5.76 -9.63
CA ALA A 283 -30.44 5.31 -9.22
C ALA A 283 -29.51 6.46 -8.80
N PHE A 284 -29.91 7.72 -9.00
CA PHE A 284 -29.11 8.88 -8.59
C PHE A 284 -28.97 8.99 -7.06
N THR A 285 -30.09 8.82 -6.33
CA THR A 285 -30.09 8.87 -4.87
C THR A 285 -29.20 7.79 -4.24
N PRO A 286 -29.33 6.48 -4.60
CA PRO A 286 -28.42 5.46 -4.12
C PRO A 286 -26.96 5.73 -4.51
N LEU A 287 -26.67 6.23 -5.71
CA LEU A 287 -25.32 6.60 -6.14
C LEU A 287 -24.69 7.61 -5.17
N VAL A 288 -25.38 8.70 -4.87
CA VAL A 288 -24.86 9.76 -3.97
C VAL A 288 -24.67 9.21 -2.55
N ILE A 289 -25.68 8.55 -2.00
CA ILE A 289 -25.66 8.06 -0.62
C ILE A 289 -24.56 6.99 -0.44
N LEU A 290 -24.45 6.04 -1.35
CA LEU A 290 -23.42 5.00 -1.29
C LEU A 290 -22.01 5.57 -1.54
N THR A 291 -21.88 6.60 -2.39
CA THR A 291 -20.58 7.30 -2.54
C THR A 291 -20.16 7.99 -1.25
N ILE A 292 -21.08 8.69 -0.59
CA ILE A 292 -20.83 9.33 0.72
C ILE A 292 -20.49 8.26 1.76
N PHE A 293 -21.22 7.14 1.76
CA PHE A 293 -20.94 6.01 2.65
C PHE A 293 -19.50 5.49 2.46
N VAL A 294 -19.03 5.32 1.23
CA VAL A 294 -17.65 4.83 0.98
C VAL A 294 -16.61 5.88 1.38
N VAL A 295 -16.80 7.14 0.97
CA VAL A 295 -15.78 8.20 1.17
C VAL A 295 -15.69 8.67 2.63
N ILE A 296 -16.80 8.63 3.37
CA ILE A 296 -16.86 9.11 4.75
C ILE A 296 -17.12 7.96 5.73
N GLY A 297 -18.05 7.06 5.41
CA GLY A 297 -18.45 5.96 6.30
C GLY A 297 -17.30 4.97 6.54
N ASN A 298 -16.61 4.50 5.48
CA ASN A 298 -15.46 3.60 5.63
C ASN A 298 -14.34 4.20 6.47
N PRO A 299 -13.87 5.44 6.24
CA PRO A 299 -12.92 6.11 7.11
C PRO A 299 -13.36 6.21 8.57
N LEU A 300 -14.63 6.53 8.82
CA LEU A 300 -15.17 6.60 10.18
C LEU A 300 -15.20 5.23 10.87
N ILE A 301 -15.63 4.19 10.16
CA ILE A 301 -15.63 2.80 10.67
C ILE A 301 -14.21 2.41 11.10
N VAL A 302 -13.22 2.64 10.24
CA VAL A 302 -11.82 2.35 10.54
C VAL A 302 -11.32 3.16 11.73
N LEU A 303 -11.63 4.45 11.79
CA LEU A 303 -11.28 5.34 12.90
C LEU A 303 -11.80 4.81 14.24
N VAL A 304 -13.07 4.38 14.28
CA VAL A 304 -13.70 3.79 15.47
C VAL A 304 -13.01 2.48 15.86
N ILE A 305 -12.81 1.57 14.91
CA ILE A 305 -12.15 0.28 15.18
C ILE A 305 -10.73 0.49 15.71
N MET A 306 -9.96 1.36 15.08
CA MET A 306 -8.59 1.66 15.49
C MET A 306 -8.55 2.30 16.88
N GLY A 307 -9.48 3.20 17.19
CA GLY A 307 -9.63 3.79 18.52
C GLY A 307 -9.96 2.75 19.59
N LEU A 308 -10.87 1.80 19.30
CA LEU A 308 -11.20 0.68 20.20
C LEU A 308 -10.02 -0.27 20.42
N LEU A 309 -9.18 -0.45 19.40
CA LEU A 309 -7.94 -1.24 19.50
C LEU A 309 -6.81 -0.49 20.25
N GLY A 310 -7.01 0.79 20.58
CA GLY A 310 -6.08 1.60 21.37
C GLY A 310 -4.99 2.30 20.57
N PHE A 311 -5.18 2.48 19.26
CA PHE A 311 -4.31 3.32 18.44
C PHE A 311 -4.62 4.81 18.68
N SER A 312 -3.60 5.65 18.56
CA SER A 312 -3.78 7.10 18.64
C SER A 312 -4.54 7.65 17.43
N LYS A 313 -5.16 8.81 17.60
CA LYS A 313 -6.05 9.44 16.60
C LYS A 313 -5.37 9.70 15.25
N LYS A 314 -4.06 10.03 15.20
CA LYS A 314 -3.37 10.33 13.93
C LYS A 314 -3.21 9.09 13.05
N PRO A 315 -2.58 7.98 13.48
CA PRO A 315 -2.54 6.74 12.70
C PRO A 315 -3.93 6.19 12.36
N ALA A 316 -4.90 6.28 13.29
CA ALA A 316 -6.27 5.82 13.04
C ALA A 316 -6.95 6.62 11.92
N PHE A 317 -6.82 7.94 11.94
CA PHE A 317 -7.37 8.82 10.92
C PHE A 317 -6.70 8.61 9.55
N LEU A 318 -5.36 8.57 9.50
CA LEU A 318 -4.62 8.35 8.26
C LEU A 318 -4.93 6.98 7.65
N THR A 319 -5.09 5.95 8.49
CA THR A 319 -5.53 4.61 8.04
C THR A 319 -6.93 4.68 7.42
N GLY A 320 -7.86 5.36 8.07
CA GLY A 320 -9.22 5.56 7.54
C GLY A 320 -9.21 6.26 6.18
N MET A 321 -8.47 7.35 6.05
CA MET A 321 -8.35 8.08 4.77
C MET A 321 -7.80 7.21 3.64
N GLY A 322 -6.89 6.27 3.95
CA GLY A 322 -6.34 5.34 2.99
C GLY A 322 -7.32 4.27 2.49
N ILE A 323 -8.40 3.99 3.23
CA ILE A 323 -9.34 2.89 2.92
C ILE A 323 -10.71 3.43 2.43
N GLY A 324 -10.88 4.73 2.25
CA GLY A 324 -12.14 5.39 1.90
C GLY A 324 -12.56 5.26 0.43
N GLN A 325 -12.35 4.13 -0.22
CA GLN A 325 -12.65 3.91 -1.64
C GLN A 325 -13.11 2.49 -1.92
N ALA A 326 -13.82 2.30 -3.03
CA ALA A 326 -14.09 0.98 -3.60
C ALA A 326 -12.90 0.51 -4.45
N SER A 327 -12.78 -0.80 -4.71
CA SER A 327 -11.63 -1.42 -5.35
C SER A 327 -11.92 -1.97 -6.74
N GLU A 328 -10.86 -2.38 -7.44
CA GLU A 328 -10.94 -3.19 -8.65
C GLU A 328 -11.69 -4.52 -8.39
N PHE A 329 -11.52 -5.10 -7.20
CA PHE A 329 -12.27 -6.29 -6.80
C PHE A 329 -13.77 -6.04 -6.69
N SER A 330 -14.18 -4.82 -6.29
CA SER A 330 -15.59 -4.41 -6.27
C SER A 330 -16.22 -4.51 -7.66
N LEU A 331 -15.46 -4.10 -8.67
CA LEU A 331 -15.88 -4.14 -10.07
C LEU A 331 -15.92 -5.56 -10.62
N ILE A 332 -14.90 -6.35 -10.33
CA ILE A 332 -14.83 -7.76 -10.72
C ILE A 332 -16.02 -8.51 -10.11
N LEU A 333 -16.29 -8.31 -8.82
CA LEU A 333 -17.40 -8.95 -8.11
C LEU A 333 -18.75 -8.54 -8.69
N ALA A 334 -18.95 -7.23 -8.94
CA ALA A 334 -20.18 -6.73 -9.55
C ALA A 334 -20.35 -7.24 -11.00
N THR A 335 -19.27 -7.28 -11.78
CA THR A 335 -19.30 -7.82 -13.16
C THR A 335 -19.66 -9.32 -13.14
N GLN A 336 -19.04 -10.11 -12.29
CA GLN A 336 -19.36 -11.54 -12.16
C GLN A 336 -20.81 -11.74 -11.70
N ALA A 337 -21.28 -10.94 -10.76
CA ALA A 337 -22.67 -10.98 -10.30
C ALA A 337 -23.65 -10.63 -11.43
N PHE A 338 -23.31 -9.69 -12.29
CA PHE A 338 -24.08 -9.33 -13.48
C PHE A 338 -24.11 -10.48 -14.51
N VAL A 339 -22.95 -11.06 -14.84
CA VAL A 339 -22.84 -12.16 -15.81
C VAL A 339 -23.70 -13.37 -15.40
N ILE A 340 -23.74 -13.69 -14.10
CA ILE A 340 -24.59 -14.77 -13.58
C ILE A 340 -26.04 -14.35 -13.30
N GLY A 341 -26.44 -13.12 -13.69
CA GLY A 341 -27.81 -12.61 -13.59
C GLY A 341 -28.29 -12.29 -12.18
N ARG A 342 -27.36 -12.09 -11.22
CA ARG A 342 -27.69 -11.75 -9.81
C ARG A 342 -27.96 -10.28 -9.57
N ILE A 343 -27.41 -9.39 -10.40
CA ILE A 343 -27.68 -7.95 -10.34
C ILE A 343 -28.02 -7.42 -11.74
N SER A 344 -28.73 -6.31 -11.77
CA SER A 344 -29.07 -5.62 -13.01
C SER A 344 -27.87 -4.81 -13.55
N GLN A 345 -27.93 -4.46 -14.83
CA GLN A 345 -26.91 -3.60 -15.43
C GLN A 345 -26.89 -2.20 -14.81
N SER A 346 -28.02 -1.68 -14.33
CA SER A 346 -28.08 -0.43 -13.60
C SER A 346 -27.32 -0.51 -12.26
N ALA A 347 -27.44 -1.62 -11.52
CA ALA A 347 -26.71 -1.83 -10.29
C ALA A 347 -25.19 -1.94 -10.54
N LEU A 348 -24.76 -2.64 -11.62
CA LEU A 348 -23.37 -2.69 -12.05
C LEU A 348 -22.84 -1.29 -12.36
N SER A 349 -23.61 -0.47 -13.11
CA SER A 349 -23.22 0.91 -13.43
C SER A 349 -23.07 1.77 -12.19
N VAL A 350 -23.96 1.62 -11.20
CA VAL A 350 -23.86 2.32 -9.90
C VAL A 350 -22.54 1.97 -9.20
N VAL A 351 -22.20 0.68 -9.09
CA VAL A 351 -20.93 0.24 -8.47
C VAL A 351 -19.72 0.78 -9.23
N ALA A 352 -19.76 0.75 -10.57
CA ALA A 352 -18.66 1.24 -11.40
C ALA A 352 -18.43 2.75 -11.20
N ILE A 353 -19.49 3.54 -11.20
CA ILE A 353 -19.40 4.99 -11.01
C ILE A 353 -18.95 5.33 -9.58
N ILE A 354 -19.47 4.64 -8.55
CA ILE A 354 -19.01 4.81 -7.16
C ILE A 354 -17.51 4.52 -7.09
N THR A 355 -17.06 3.43 -7.67
CA THR A 355 -15.64 3.06 -7.67
C THR A 355 -14.80 4.16 -8.33
N ALA A 356 -15.17 4.63 -9.51
CA ALA A 356 -14.43 5.70 -10.19
C ALA A 356 -14.36 6.99 -9.36
N ILE A 357 -15.50 7.43 -8.80
CA ILE A 357 -15.56 8.67 -7.98
C ILE A 357 -14.72 8.50 -6.70
N THR A 358 -14.85 7.37 -6.02
CA THR A 358 -14.18 7.15 -4.74
C THR A 358 -12.67 6.98 -4.89
N LEU A 359 -12.19 6.39 -5.99
CA LEU A 359 -10.76 6.31 -6.32
C LEU A 359 -10.15 7.71 -6.50
N VAL A 360 -10.87 8.60 -7.19
CA VAL A 360 -10.45 10.00 -7.34
C VAL A 360 -10.47 10.71 -6.00
N ALA A 361 -11.58 10.61 -5.26
CA ALA A 361 -11.73 11.27 -3.97
C ALA A 361 -10.61 10.87 -3.00
N THR A 362 -10.33 9.57 -2.88
CA THR A 362 -9.29 9.06 -1.97
C THR A 362 -7.89 9.50 -2.39
N SER A 363 -7.61 9.64 -3.67
CA SER A 363 -6.33 10.21 -4.12
C SER A 363 -6.09 11.61 -3.56
N TYR A 364 -7.12 12.43 -3.50
CA TYR A 364 -7.07 13.75 -2.86
C TYR A 364 -7.05 13.66 -1.32
N LEU A 365 -7.84 12.75 -0.74
CA LEU A 365 -7.87 12.55 0.71
C LEU A 365 -6.49 12.16 1.23
N ILE A 366 -5.80 11.20 0.60
CA ILE A 366 -4.44 10.78 0.96
C ILE A 366 -3.43 11.92 0.71
N LYS A 367 -3.56 12.67 -0.39
CA LYS A 367 -2.65 13.77 -0.70
C LYS A 367 -2.70 14.89 0.34
N TYR A 368 -3.87 15.17 0.89
CA TYR A 368 -4.12 16.28 1.82
C TYR A 368 -4.41 15.82 3.25
N ASP A 369 -4.24 14.55 3.57
CA ASP A 369 -4.58 13.92 4.85
C ASP A 369 -3.99 14.64 6.07
N SER A 370 -2.71 15.01 6.02
CA SER A 370 -2.04 15.73 7.10
C SER A 370 -2.63 17.12 7.33
N GLN A 371 -3.08 17.81 6.26
CA GLN A 371 -3.74 19.12 6.37
C GLN A 371 -5.15 18.98 6.94
N ILE A 372 -5.88 17.95 6.48
CA ILE A 372 -7.23 17.64 6.99
C ILE A 372 -7.13 17.25 8.46
N TYR A 373 -6.17 16.39 8.81
CA TYR A 373 -5.92 15.99 10.20
C TYR A 373 -5.64 17.19 11.10
N SER A 374 -4.80 18.13 10.69
CA SER A 374 -4.45 19.30 11.50
C SER A 374 -5.70 20.15 11.87
N LYS A 375 -6.66 20.25 10.93
CA LYS A 375 -7.92 20.97 11.15
C LYS A 375 -8.91 20.20 12.04
N LEU A 376 -8.96 18.88 11.88
CA LEU A 376 -9.93 18.01 12.57
C LEU A 376 -9.39 17.42 13.88
N SER A 377 -8.12 17.60 14.21
CA SER A 377 -7.42 16.95 15.32
C SER A 377 -8.13 17.08 16.67
N ARG A 378 -8.81 18.20 16.95
CA ARG A 378 -9.59 18.40 18.19
C ARG A 378 -10.84 17.53 18.22
N LEU A 379 -11.56 17.43 17.09
CA LEU A 379 -12.77 16.61 16.98
C LEU A 379 -12.41 15.10 17.05
N LEU A 380 -11.28 14.73 16.46
CA LEU A 380 -10.83 13.34 16.42
C LEU A 380 -10.42 12.77 17.80
N SER A 381 -10.20 13.62 18.81
CA SER A 381 -9.89 13.16 20.18
C SER A 381 -11.05 12.38 20.83
N VAL A 382 -12.28 12.52 20.36
CA VAL A 382 -13.43 11.74 20.81
C VAL A 382 -13.26 10.23 20.49
N PHE A 383 -12.50 9.89 19.47
CA PHE A 383 -12.26 8.51 19.06
C PHE A 383 -11.08 7.83 19.75
N GLU A 384 -10.40 8.50 20.67
CA GLU A 384 -9.37 7.89 21.52
C GLU A 384 -10.00 7.20 22.73
N PHE A 385 -10.67 6.06 22.53
CA PHE A 385 -11.42 5.33 23.58
C PHE A 385 -10.52 4.68 24.62
N ARG A 386 -9.32 4.26 24.24
CA ARG A 386 -8.34 3.61 25.13
C ARG A 386 -6.97 4.19 24.88
N LYS A 387 -6.43 4.94 25.81
CA LYS A 387 -4.99 5.20 25.87
C LYS A 387 -4.30 3.89 26.27
N LYS A 388 -4.15 2.97 25.31
CA LYS A 388 -3.22 1.87 25.54
C LYS A 388 -1.84 2.48 25.63
N GLU A 389 -1.19 2.29 26.76
CA GLU A 389 0.24 2.58 26.96
C GLU A 389 1.17 1.78 26.04
N THR A 390 0.62 1.13 25.00
CA THR A 390 1.31 0.20 24.10
C THR A 390 2.47 0.86 23.34
N TYR A 391 2.56 2.17 23.38
CA TYR A 391 3.67 2.95 22.85
C TYR A 391 4.20 4.00 23.85
N LYS A 392 3.85 3.88 25.13
CA LYS A 392 4.71 4.45 26.18
C LYS A 392 5.89 3.52 26.26
N LEU A 393 6.85 3.78 25.39
CA LEU A 393 8.05 3.04 25.38
C LEU A 393 8.93 3.39 26.55
N ALA A 394 9.21 2.30 27.18
CA ALA A 394 10.38 1.91 27.93
C ALA A 394 11.22 3.07 28.47
N HIS A 395 11.19 3.09 29.77
CA HIS A 395 11.96 3.91 30.67
C HIS A 395 11.44 5.33 30.83
N SER A 396 11.16 5.65 32.07
CA SER A 396 10.90 7.02 32.54
C SER A 396 11.69 8.01 31.69
N VAL A 397 10.97 8.89 31.00
CA VAL A 397 11.62 10.03 30.34
C VAL A 397 12.40 10.71 31.46
N GLU A 398 13.69 10.43 31.56
CA GLU A 398 14.57 11.20 32.44
C GLU A 398 14.38 12.66 32.03
N ASP A 399 14.23 13.54 33.01
CA ASP A 399 13.89 14.95 32.76
C ASP A 399 14.94 15.72 31.94
N HIS A 400 16.09 15.09 31.58
CA HIS A 400 17.20 15.76 30.92
C HIS A 400 17.90 14.88 29.89
N PHE A 401 17.72 15.23 28.61
CA PHE A 401 18.54 14.75 27.51
C PHE A 401 19.45 15.86 26.99
N ASP A 402 20.65 15.50 26.52
CA ASP A 402 21.58 16.41 25.85
C ASP A 402 21.28 16.50 24.35
N ALA A 403 20.83 15.41 23.75
CA ALA A 403 20.58 15.30 22.31
C ALA A 403 19.27 14.59 21.99
N VAL A 404 18.69 14.93 20.85
CA VAL A 404 17.59 14.19 20.26
C VAL A 404 17.92 13.77 18.83
N LEU A 405 17.64 12.51 18.51
CA LEU A 405 17.82 11.92 17.18
C LEU A 405 16.46 11.57 16.58
N PHE A 406 16.09 12.24 15.49
CA PHE A 406 14.90 11.93 14.70
C PHE A 406 15.27 11.01 13.54
N GLY A 407 14.71 9.80 13.54
CA GLY A 407 15.04 8.73 12.61
C GLY A 407 16.26 7.90 13.02
N CYS A 408 16.05 6.61 13.24
CA CYS A 408 17.13 5.69 13.65
C CYS A 408 17.24 4.50 12.70
N ASP A 409 17.18 4.77 11.40
CA ASP A 409 17.48 3.81 10.34
C ASP A 409 19.00 3.89 10.00
N ARG A 410 19.36 3.85 8.74
CA ARG A 410 20.73 3.74 8.21
C ARG A 410 21.75 4.72 8.82
N ILE A 411 21.47 6.03 8.67
CA ILE A 411 22.35 7.11 9.16
C ILE A 411 22.19 7.22 10.68
N GLY A 412 20.95 7.17 11.17
CA GLY A 412 20.66 7.33 12.59
C GLY A 412 21.33 6.27 13.46
N TYR A 413 21.48 5.03 12.96
CA TYR A 413 22.18 3.98 13.70
C TYR A 413 23.67 4.29 13.91
N SER A 414 24.36 4.83 12.90
CA SER A 414 25.76 5.26 13.04
C SER A 414 25.89 6.36 14.08
N ILE A 415 24.97 7.31 14.08
CA ILE A 415 24.93 8.42 15.06
C ILE A 415 24.64 7.87 16.47
N LEU A 416 23.71 6.95 16.60
CA LEU A 416 23.39 6.29 17.86
C LEU A 416 24.60 5.58 18.47
N SER A 417 25.40 4.90 17.64
CA SER A 417 26.62 4.24 18.10
C SER A 417 27.65 5.27 18.66
N THR A 418 27.71 6.43 18.02
CA THR A 418 28.58 7.54 18.45
C THR A 418 28.11 8.17 19.76
N PHE A 419 26.82 8.39 19.92
CA PHE A 419 26.24 8.89 21.18
C PHE A 419 26.58 7.98 22.37
N ARG A 420 26.49 6.64 22.17
CA ARG A 420 26.90 5.68 23.19
C ARG A 420 28.37 5.78 23.55
N LYS A 421 29.26 5.89 22.57
CA LYS A 421 30.71 6.05 22.79
C LYS A 421 31.03 7.33 23.55
N LEU A 422 30.35 8.41 23.21
CA LEU A 422 30.54 9.72 23.85
C LEU A 422 29.77 9.90 25.17
N LYS A 423 29.00 8.88 25.58
CA LYS A 423 28.17 8.89 26.79
C LYS A 423 27.15 10.05 26.86
N TYR A 424 26.64 10.46 25.70
CA TYR A 424 25.54 11.42 25.64
C TYR A 424 24.28 10.83 26.24
N LYS A 425 23.53 11.65 27.00
CA LYS A 425 22.13 11.34 27.32
C LYS A 425 21.25 11.75 26.14
N PHE A 426 20.73 10.79 25.41
CA PHE A 426 20.00 11.05 24.18
C PHE A 426 18.64 10.37 24.14
N LEU A 427 17.74 10.96 23.39
CA LEU A 427 16.41 10.46 23.07
C LEU A 427 16.30 10.17 21.58
N VAL A 428 15.77 9.00 21.23
CA VAL A 428 15.48 8.66 19.83
C VAL A 428 13.97 8.81 19.57
N VAL A 429 13.61 9.46 18.47
CA VAL A 429 12.24 9.54 17.99
C VAL A 429 12.18 8.90 16.61
N ASP A 430 11.37 7.87 16.46
CA ASP A 430 11.20 7.18 15.19
C ASP A 430 9.72 6.82 14.96
N PHE A 431 9.28 6.85 13.72
CA PHE A 431 7.92 6.47 13.34
C PHE A 431 7.79 4.97 13.04
N ASN A 432 8.91 4.23 13.01
CA ASN A 432 8.91 2.80 12.79
C ASN A 432 8.81 2.06 14.12
N PRO A 433 7.69 1.35 14.38
CA PRO A 433 7.48 0.66 15.65
C PRO A 433 8.48 -0.50 15.87
N GLU A 434 9.04 -1.10 14.82
CA GLU A 434 10.04 -2.18 14.98
C GLU A 434 11.36 -1.62 15.48
N VAL A 435 11.79 -0.47 14.92
CA VAL A 435 12.99 0.24 15.37
C VAL A 435 12.85 0.61 16.85
N ILE A 436 11.71 1.16 17.20
CA ILE A 436 11.42 1.56 18.58
C ILE A 436 11.40 0.34 19.52
N HIS A 437 10.75 -0.75 19.13
CA HIS A 437 10.72 -1.97 19.95
C HIS A 437 12.12 -2.56 20.17
N GLU A 438 12.95 -2.53 19.14
CA GLU A 438 14.33 -2.98 19.22
C GLU A 438 15.19 -2.09 20.13
N LEU A 439 15.07 -0.75 19.98
CA LEU A 439 15.79 0.21 20.80
C LEU A 439 15.39 0.09 22.29
N ALA A 440 14.09 -0.07 22.55
CA ALA A 440 13.57 -0.29 23.87
C ALA A 440 14.08 -1.59 24.51
N GLY A 441 14.12 -2.68 23.75
CA GLY A 441 14.70 -3.96 24.18
C GLY A 441 16.19 -3.88 24.53
N ARG A 442 16.88 -2.83 24.03
CA ARG A 442 18.29 -2.53 24.33
C ARG A 442 18.47 -1.48 25.42
N GLY A 443 17.39 -1.07 26.09
CA GLY A 443 17.41 -0.06 27.17
C GLY A 443 17.72 1.36 26.66
N ILE A 444 17.46 1.67 25.38
CA ILE A 444 17.66 3.00 24.81
C ILE A 444 16.37 3.81 24.96
N SER A 445 16.50 5.04 25.47
CA SER A 445 15.37 5.97 25.59
C SER A 445 14.85 6.34 24.21
N CYS A 446 13.60 5.98 23.93
CA CYS A 446 13.01 6.23 22.62
C CYS A 446 11.50 6.53 22.72
N ILE A 447 11.00 7.31 21.78
CA ILE A 447 9.59 7.65 21.64
C ILE A 447 9.14 7.24 20.23
N TYR A 448 8.03 6.51 20.15
CA TYR A 448 7.35 6.29 18.91
C TYR A 448 6.60 7.57 18.48
N GLY A 449 6.86 8.04 17.29
CA GLY A 449 6.12 9.14 16.69
C GLY A 449 6.86 9.81 15.55
N ASP A 450 6.12 10.72 14.93
CA ASP A 450 6.64 11.60 13.88
C ASP A 450 7.09 12.91 14.53
N PHE A 451 8.29 13.38 14.20
CA PHE A 451 8.80 14.66 14.74
C PHE A 451 7.98 15.87 14.29
N ASP A 452 7.14 15.71 13.26
CA ASP A 452 6.17 16.73 12.82
C ASP A 452 4.90 16.76 13.70
N ASP A 453 4.79 15.87 14.67
CA ASP A 453 3.70 15.84 15.62
C ASP A 453 3.94 16.84 16.76
N ALA A 454 3.06 17.84 16.87
CA ALA A 454 3.14 18.86 17.90
C ALA A 454 3.13 18.25 19.32
N GLU A 455 2.47 17.12 19.55
CA GLU A 455 2.41 16.44 20.84
C GLU A 455 3.77 15.87 21.24
N ILE A 456 4.53 15.35 20.27
CA ILE A 456 5.89 14.84 20.49
C ILE A 456 6.84 15.99 20.79
N MET A 457 6.76 17.08 20.03
CA MET A 457 7.58 18.27 20.26
C MET A 457 7.30 18.91 21.63
N HIS A 458 6.06 18.83 22.14
CA HIS A 458 5.73 19.27 23.50
C HIS A 458 6.31 18.36 24.61
N LYS A 459 6.40 17.03 24.35
CA LYS A 459 6.99 16.08 25.31
C LYS A 459 8.51 16.22 25.39
N ILE A 460 9.13 16.72 24.33
CA ILE A 460 10.57 16.97 24.26
C ILE A 460 10.83 18.39 24.77
N ASN A 461 11.57 18.53 25.86
CA ASN A 461 11.92 19.83 26.40
C ASN A 461 12.97 20.53 25.53
N LEU A 462 12.53 21.20 24.44
CA LEU A 462 13.40 21.84 23.45
C LEU A 462 14.36 22.87 24.05
N LYS A 463 14.00 23.49 25.20
CA LYS A 463 14.83 24.55 25.81
C LYS A 463 16.15 24.03 26.39
N LYS A 464 16.20 22.76 26.80
CA LYS A 464 17.36 22.18 27.49
C LYS A 464 18.28 21.35 26.57
N LEU A 465 17.82 21.01 25.38
CA LEU A 465 18.56 20.20 24.42
C LEU A 465 19.69 21.00 23.76
N LYS A 466 20.86 20.41 23.68
CA LYS A 466 22.06 21.01 23.05
C LYS A 466 22.18 20.65 21.57
N LEU A 467 21.69 19.46 21.19
CA LEU A 467 21.89 18.91 19.86
C LEU A 467 20.60 18.27 19.31
N PHE A 468 20.22 18.70 18.13
CA PHE A 468 19.10 18.16 17.35
C PHE A 468 19.64 17.54 16.07
N ILE A 469 19.34 16.27 15.83
CA ILE A 469 19.74 15.58 14.61
C ILE A 469 18.50 14.97 13.94
N SER A 470 18.26 15.33 12.68
CA SER A 470 17.26 14.69 11.84
C SER A 470 17.93 13.97 10.66
N THR A 471 17.76 12.64 10.64
CA THR A 471 18.19 11.81 9.50
C THR A 471 17.08 11.61 8.48
N ILE A 472 15.94 12.28 8.66
CA ILE A 472 14.75 12.15 7.83
C ILE A 472 14.94 13.04 6.59
N PRO A 473 14.88 12.48 5.36
CA PRO A 473 15.12 13.23 4.13
C PRO A 473 13.85 13.94 3.63
N ASP A 474 13.17 14.70 4.51
CA ASP A 474 12.00 15.53 4.19
C ASP A 474 12.33 17.00 4.44
N PHE A 475 12.43 17.76 3.35
CA PHE A 475 12.76 19.18 3.38
C PHE A 475 11.77 20.00 4.23
N LYS A 476 10.46 19.80 4.01
CA LYS A 476 9.43 20.61 4.70
C LYS A 476 9.42 20.34 6.20
N ALA A 477 9.59 19.11 6.56
CA ALA A 477 9.63 18.66 7.92
C ALA A 477 10.90 19.21 8.64
N ASN A 478 12.07 19.12 7.99
CA ASN A 478 13.32 19.68 8.51
C ASN A 478 13.26 21.20 8.63
N ALA A 479 12.66 21.91 7.68
CA ALA A 479 12.46 23.36 7.75
C ALA A 479 11.56 23.77 8.93
N ARG A 480 10.51 22.97 9.24
CA ARG A 480 9.67 23.19 10.43
C ARG A 480 10.43 22.92 11.73
N LEU A 481 11.21 21.85 11.78
CA LEU A 481 12.05 21.52 12.93
C LEU A 481 12.99 22.68 13.24
N ILE A 482 13.76 23.17 12.25
CA ILE A 482 14.67 24.28 12.41
C ILE A 482 13.94 25.50 12.97
N ARG A 483 12.81 25.88 12.39
CA ARG A 483 12.01 27.02 12.85
C ARG A 483 11.57 26.85 14.31
N ASN A 484 11.03 25.68 14.68
CA ASN A 484 10.55 25.43 16.01
C ASN A 484 11.69 25.46 17.03
N VAL A 485 12.83 24.87 16.70
CA VAL A 485 14.00 24.85 17.58
C VAL A 485 14.58 26.26 17.70
N ARG A 486 14.81 26.97 16.60
CA ARG A 486 15.37 28.35 16.61
C ARG A 486 14.49 29.35 17.36
N ASN A 487 13.16 29.19 17.30
CA ASN A 487 12.24 30.02 18.06
C ASN A 487 12.29 29.75 19.59
N THR A 488 12.72 28.56 20.00
CA THR A 488 12.67 28.13 21.40
C THR A 488 14.07 28.09 22.04
N ASN A 489 15.09 27.70 21.26
CA ASN A 489 16.48 27.55 21.71
C ASN A 489 17.45 27.92 20.58
N LYS A 490 17.94 29.15 20.62
CA LYS A 490 18.84 29.70 19.59
C LYS A 490 20.27 29.14 19.67
N SER A 491 20.69 28.62 20.80
CA SER A 491 22.06 28.15 21.03
C SER A 491 22.28 26.66 20.73
N SER A 492 21.21 25.94 20.42
CA SER A 492 21.31 24.50 20.11
C SER A 492 21.90 24.27 18.71
N VAL A 493 22.62 23.19 18.57
CA VAL A 493 23.17 22.73 17.28
C VAL A 493 22.13 21.89 16.56
N ILE A 494 21.90 22.17 15.28
CA ILE A 494 20.87 21.50 14.45
C ILE A 494 21.52 20.87 13.22
N PHE A 495 21.47 19.53 13.17
CA PHE A 495 21.86 18.75 12.00
C PHE A 495 20.59 18.20 11.33
N VAL A 496 20.47 18.39 10.01
CA VAL A 496 19.33 17.92 9.22
C VAL A 496 19.78 17.24 7.94
N THR A 497 18.94 16.44 7.32
CA THR A 497 19.26 15.72 6.08
C THR A 497 18.56 16.36 4.89
N ALA A 498 19.28 16.51 3.76
CA ALA A 498 18.74 16.92 2.47
C ALA A 498 19.05 15.90 1.39
N VAL A 499 18.20 15.85 0.35
CA VAL A 499 18.37 14.99 -0.82
C VAL A 499 19.05 15.72 -1.96
N THR A 500 18.70 17.01 -2.17
CA THR A 500 19.23 17.84 -3.25
C THR A 500 20.06 18.99 -2.72
N ILE A 501 20.96 19.51 -3.56
CA ILE A 501 21.82 20.65 -3.22
C ILE A 501 20.97 21.89 -2.90
N ASN A 502 19.92 22.14 -3.68
CA ASN A 502 19.04 23.29 -3.47
C ASN A 502 18.34 23.22 -2.11
N GLU A 503 17.84 22.05 -1.73
CA GLU A 503 17.25 21.83 -0.39
C GLU A 503 18.29 22.08 0.72
N ALA A 504 19.53 21.62 0.53
CA ALA A 504 20.58 21.80 1.52
C ALA A 504 20.90 23.28 1.74
N LEU A 505 21.06 24.05 0.67
CA LEU A 505 21.33 25.49 0.74
C LEU A 505 20.18 26.22 1.44
N GLU A 506 18.93 25.90 1.11
CA GLU A 506 17.76 26.51 1.74
C GLU A 506 17.62 26.14 3.23
N LEU A 507 18.01 24.92 3.64
CA LEU A 507 18.03 24.53 5.04
C LEU A 507 19.11 25.26 5.84
N TYR A 508 20.28 25.54 5.25
CA TYR A 508 21.30 26.40 5.86
C TYR A 508 20.77 27.83 6.05
N GLU A 509 20.12 28.42 5.03
CA GLU A 509 19.51 29.77 5.14
C GLU A 509 18.45 29.83 6.23
N LYS A 510 17.72 28.73 6.46
CA LYS A 510 16.72 28.62 7.53
C LYS A 510 17.32 28.42 8.92
N GLY A 511 18.65 28.24 9.01
CA GLY A 511 19.38 28.18 10.27
C GLY A 511 19.80 26.78 10.74
N ALA A 512 19.98 25.82 9.82
CA ALA A 512 20.69 24.58 10.13
C ALA A 512 22.18 24.87 10.35
N ASP A 513 22.81 24.20 11.32
CA ASP A 513 24.25 24.30 11.52
C ASP A 513 25.01 23.32 10.63
N TYR A 514 24.39 22.19 10.27
CA TYR A 514 24.95 21.23 9.34
C TYR A 514 23.86 20.50 8.56
N VAL A 515 24.08 20.32 7.25
CA VAL A 515 23.15 19.55 6.41
C VAL A 515 23.85 18.29 5.91
N ILE A 516 23.28 17.15 6.33
CA ILE A 516 23.74 15.81 5.96
C ILE A 516 23.27 15.53 4.53
N MET A 517 24.18 15.37 3.60
CA MET A 517 23.91 14.91 2.24
C MET A 517 24.57 13.54 2.04
N PRO A 518 23.83 12.43 2.17
CA PRO A 518 24.41 11.09 2.25
C PRO A 518 25.27 10.70 1.05
N HIS A 519 24.87 11.10 -0.16
CA HIS A 519 25.60 10.79 -1.39
C HIS A 519 26.92 11.52 -1.47
N PHE A 520 26.97 12.78 -1.02
CA PHE A 520 28.21 13.57 -1.00
C PHE A 520 29.18 13.04 0.06
N LEU A 521 28.68 12.77 1.25
CA LEU A 521 29.48 12.20 2.35
C LEU A 521 30.07 10.84 1.99
N GLY A 522 29.32 10.01 1.25
CA GLY A 522 29.83 8.74 0.73
C GLY A 522 30.98 8.95 -0.26
N GLY A 523 30.84 9.91 -1.16
CA GLY A 523 31.89 10.31 -2.11
C GLY A 523 33.14 10.86 -1.41
N GLU A 524 32.99 11.82 -0.52
CA GLU A 524 34.09 12.40 0.27
C GLU A 524 34.81 11.36 1.12
N HIS A 525 34.07 10.48 1.79
CA HIS A 525 34.66 9.39 2.56
C HIS A 525 35.45 8.42 1.68
N THR A 526 34.94 8.11 0.50
CA THR A 526 35.65 7.26 -0.48
C THR A 526 36.92 7.94 -0.98
N ALA A 527 36.86 9.24 -1.30
CA ALA A 527 38.05 10.03 -1.70
C ALA A 527 39.08 10.05 -0.57
N TYR A 528 38.66 10.32 0.66
CA TYR A 528 39.53 10.24 1.84
C TYR A 528 40.19 8.86 1.99
N MET A 529 39.44 7.79 1.79
CA MET A 529 39.98 6.43 1.82
C MET A 529 41.02 6.17 0.73
N ILE A 530 40.82 6.74 -0.45
CA ILE A 530 41.78 6.63 -1.58
C ILE A 530 43.08 7.40 -1.25
N GLU A 531 42.99 8.60 -0.74
CA GLU A 531 44.14 9.40 -0.34
C GLU A 531 45.00 8.72 0.73
N HIS A 532 44.36 8.03 1.70
CA HIS A 532 45.03 7.38 2.82
C HIS A 532 45.21 5.87 2.64
N LEU A 533 45.11 5.37 1.40
CA LEU A 533 45.28 3.93 1.08
C LEU A 533 46.63 3.35 1.55
N LYS A 534 47.69 4.16 1.52
CA LYS A 534 49.06 3.75 1.90
C LYS A 534 49.31 3.79 3.42
N GLU A 535 48.57 4.59 4.17
CA GLU A 535 48.79 4.81 5.61
C GLU A 535 47.94 3.89 6.50
N LYS A 536 46.77 3.50 6.06
CA LYS A 536 45.88 2.60 6.81
C LYS A 536 45.74 1.27 6.09
N GLY A 537 46.20 0.20 6.70
CA GLY A 537 46.08 -1.13 6.11
C GLY A 537 44.66 -1.41 5.63
N LEU A 538 44.48 -1.52 4.31
CA LEU A 538 43.19 -1.78 3.65
C LEU A 538 42.48 -3.01 4.23
N LEU A 539 43.24 -3.99 4.68
CA LEU A 539 42.78 -5.21 5.32
C LEU A 539 42.09 -4.97 6.67
N GLU A 540 42.57 -4.02 7.45
CA GLU A 540 42.00 -3.71 8.78
C GLU A 540 40.70 -2.91 8.63
N THR A 541 40.66 -1.97 7.70
CA THR A 541 39.47 -1.23 7.33
C THR A 541 38.40 -2.17 6.76
N ARG A 542 38.78 -3.12 5.90
CA ARG A 542 37.88 -4.15 5.36
C ARG A 542 37.30 -5.03 6.48
N LYS A 543 38.10 -5.51 7.41
CA LYS A 543 37.63 -6.33 8.53
C LYS A 543 36.60 -5.57 9.38
N ARG A 544 36.92 -4.32 9.74
CA ARG A 544 36.02 -3.49 10.53
C ARG A 544 34.71 -3.21 9.79
N HIS A 545 34.77 -2.92 8.50
CA HIS A 545 33.57 -2.67 7.67
C HIS A 545 32.71 -3.92 7.53
N ILE A 546 33.31 -5.10 7.33
CA ILE A 546 32.58 -6.37 7.31
C ILE A 546 31.89 -6.67 8.63
N GLU A 547 32.55 -6.39 9.75
CA GLU A 547 31.99 -6.59 11.09
C GLU A 547 30.82 -5.63 11.33
N GLU A 548 30.95 -4.36 10.92
CA GLU A 548 29.88 -3.37 10.99
C GLU A 548 28.67 -3.78 10.12
N LEU A 549 28.91 -4.25 8.90
CA LEU A 549 27.86 -4.75 8.02
C LEU A 549 27.16 -5.99 8.58
N LYS A 550 27.93 -6.94 9.17
CA LYS A 550 27.35 -8.11 9.85
C LYS A 550 26.45 -7.69 11.03
N ASN A 551 26.90 -6.73 11.83
CA ASN A 551 26.12 -6.21 12.93
C ASN A 551 24.83 -5.52 12.43
N ARG A 552 24.89 -4.77 11.34
CA ARG A 552 23.71 -4.16 10.71
C ARG A 552 22.76 -5.22 10.13
N LYS A 553 23.27 -6.30 9.56
CA LYS A 553 22.48 -7.43 9.07
C LYS A 553 21.72 -8.14 10.18
N LEU A 554 22.37 -8.38 11.32
CA LEU A 554 21.74 -8.93 12.52
C LEU A 554 20.58 -8.05 13.01
N LEU A 555 20.64 -6.75 12.76
CA LEU A 555 19.62 -5.76 13.10
C LEU A 555 18.50 -5.62 12.05
N LYS A 556 18.49 -6.48 11.02
CA LYS A 556 17.53 -6.40 9.90
C LYS A 556 17.48 -5.03 9.21
N GLN A 557 18.56 -4.27 9.25
CA GLN A 557 18.71 -3.00 8.52
C GLN A 557 19.07 -3.20 7.05
N GLU A 558 18.85 -4.40 6.51
CA GLU A 558 18.88 -4.65 5.08
C GLU A 558 17.67 -3.98 4.45
N HIS A 559 17.92 -3.21 3.41
CA HIS A 559 16.86 -2.70 2.56
C HIS A 559 15.96 -3.85 2.09
N PRO A 560 14.64 -3.78 2.27
CA PRO A 560 13.77 -4.42 1.31
C PRO A 560 14.07 -3.70 -0.02
N GLY A 561 14.49 -4.46 -1.03
CA GLY A 561 14.84 -3.91 -2.33
C GLY A 561 13.76 -2.93 -2.82
N ARG A 562 14.24 -1.91 -3.53
CA ARG A 562 13.41 -0.96 -4.26
C ARG A 562 12.46 -1.68 -5.20
#